data_cd7078cfc9c935bc3230d31fe737fe42
#
_entry.id   cd7078cfc9c935bc3230d31fe737fe42
#
_cell.length_a   1.000
_cell.length_b   1.000
_cell.length_c   1.000
_cell.angle_alpha   90.00
_cell.angle_beta   90.00
_cell.angle_gamma   90.00
#
_symmetry.space_group_name_H-M   'P 1'
#
loop_
_entity.id
_entity.type
_entity.pdbx_description
1 polymer ?
#
loop_
_entity_poly.entity_id
_entity_poly.type
_entity_poly.pdbx_seq_one_letter_code
_entity_poly.pdbx_strand_id
1 'polypeptide(L)'
;MNIDILQNFKKSDYFSEPFPHLIIEDALPLQVYEKLEDEYQIVINYLKQNQSFIESNKRLQITTKELNLINDFKNTLWLKFAKFHTSKDFFLKLVSIFENEFSYLYPSLFKGIKENQLRTDFVTLRSSEVKDNKNSFIVSDCQPGINTPVHNASSVRGPHVDNPVEIFGGLYYLKNEKDKAGGDLEIYSINRKPYF
;
A
#
# COMPACT_ATOMS: atom_id res chain seq x y z
N MET A 1 9.43 18.12 -4.16
CA MET A 1 9.90 16.72 -4.10
C MET A 1 8.83 15.83 -4.73
N ASN A 2 9.22 14.97 -5.67
CA ASN A 2 8.30 14.00 -6.25
C ASN A 2 8.25 12.75 -5.34
N ILE A 3 7.06 12.45 -4.81
CA ILE A 3 6.81 11.35 -3.87
C ILE A 3 6.06 10.17 -4.50
N ASP A 4 5.84 10.20 -5.80
CA ASP A 4 5.09 9.19 -6.55
C ASP A 4 5.96 7.96 -6.81
N ILE A 5 5.63 6.82 -6.22
CA ILE A 5 6.36 5.56 -6.43
C ILE A 5 6.23 5.00 -7.86
N LEU A 6 5.28 5.50 -8.64
CA LEU A 6 5.10 5.11 -10.04
C LEU A 6 5.83 6.04 -11.02
N GLN A 7 6.56 7.05 -10.53
CA GLN A 7 7.22 8.03 -11.40
C GLN A 7 8.29 7.41 -12.31
N ASN A 8 8.97 6.36 -11.83
CA ASN A 8 10.03 5.66 -12.55
C ASN A 8 9.54 4.38 -13.24
N PHE A 9 8.23 4.13 -13.24
CA PHE A 9 7.64 2.94 -13.84
C PHE A 9 8.05 2.77 -15.31
N LYS A 10 8.47 1.56 -15.67
CA LYS A 10 8.78 1.12 -17.02
C LYS A 10 7.94 -0.12 -17.34
N LYS A 11 7.69 -0.36 -18.63
CA LYS A 11 6.98 -1.58 -19.05
C LYS A 11 7.66 -2.87 -18.61
N SER A 12 8.99 -2.85 -18.44
CA SER A 12 9.76 -3.99 -17.91
C SER A 12 9.45 -4.34 -16.46
N ASP A 13 8.85 -3.43 -15.71
CA ASP A 13 8.53 -3.61 -14.29
C ASP A 13 7.17 -4.31 -14.10
N TYR A 14 6.44 -4.51 -15.20
CA TYR A 14 5.17 -5.24 -15.21
C TYR A 14 5.37 -6.71 -15.50
N PHE A 15 4.76 -7.56 -14.68
CA PHE A 15 4.73 -9.01 -14.79
C PHE A 15 3.27 -9.48 -14.84
N SER A 16 2.95 -10.36 -15.80
CA SER A 16 1.61 -10.97 -15.91
C SER A 16 1.47 -12.25 -15.09
N GLU A 17 2.57 -12.90 -14.77
CA GLU A 17 2.62 -14.18 -14.05
C GLU A 17 3.29 -14.03 -12.68
N PRO A 18 2.84 -14.75 -11.65
CA PRO A 18 1.67 -15.66 -11.61
C PRO A 18 0.31 -14.94 -11.54
N PHE A 19 0.32 -13.64 -11.39
CA PHE A 19 -0.81 -12.71 -11.49
C PHE A 19 -0.27 -11.31 -11.84
N PRO A 20 -1.08 -10.41 -12.39
CA PRO A 20 -0.62 -9.07 -12.77
C PRO A 20 -0.04 -8.30 -11.57
N HIS A 21 1.26 -7.95 -11.66
CA HIS A 21 1.93 -7.17 -10.61
C HIS A 21 3.08 -6.30 -11.15
N LEU A 22 3.53 -5.36 -10.33
CA LEU A 22 4.68 -4.51 -10.61
C LEU A 22 5.79 -4.75 -9.59
N ILE A 23 7.02 -4.75 -10.06
CA ILE A 23 8.22 -4.66 -9.23
C ILE A 23 9.03 -3.46 -9.71
N ILE A 24 9.07 -2.39 -8.91
CA ILE A 24 9.74 -1.14 -9.27
C ILE A 24 10.90 -0.95 -8.29
N GLU A 25 12.11 -1.11 -8.78
CA GLU A 25 13.31 -0.75 -8.04
C GLU A 25 13.54 0.76 -8.10
N ASP A 26 14.16 1.33 -7.08
CA ASP A 26 14.44 2.77 -6.97
C ASP A 26 13.20 3.63 -7.27
N ALA A 27 12.05 3.23 -6.71
CA ALA A 27 10.75 3.85 -6.97
C ALA A 27 10.72 5.36 -6.63
N LEU A 28 11.55 5.82 -5.70
CA LEU A 28 11.66 7.22 -5.29
C LEU A 28 13.06 7.79 -5.54
N PRO A 29 13.17 9.11 -5.78
CA PRO A 29 14.47 9.77 -5.75
C PRO A 29 15.17 9.58 -4.40
N LEU A 30 16.47 9.36 -4.41
CA LEU A 30 17.27 9.11 -3.20
C LEU A 30 16.98 10.11 -2.06
N GLN A 31 16.94 11.41 -2.37
CA GLN A 31 16.66 12.47 -1.39
C GLN A 31 15.27 12.33 -0.71
N VAL A 32 14.29 11.79 -1.43
CA VAL A 32 12.94 11.53 -0.89
C VAL A 32 12.97 10.30 0.00
N TYR A 33 13.65 9.25 -0.46
CA TYR A 33 13.87 8.03 0.30
C TYR A 33 14.57 8.31 1.63
N GLU A 34 15.74 8.97 1.60
CA GLU A 34 16.51 9.35 2.80
C GLU A 34 15.66 10.16 3.79
N LYS A 35 14.87 11.11 3.30
CA LYS A 35 14.00 11.89 4.16
C LYS A 35 12.88 11.07 4.78
N LEU A 36 12.27 10.12 4.05
CA LEU A 36 11.29 9.21 4.61
C LEU A 36 11.92 8.29 5.67
N GLU A 37 13.15 7.83 5.42
CA GLU A 37 13.91 7.01 6.36
C GLU A 37 14.25 7.79 7.65
N ASP A 38 14.73 9.02 7.53
CA ASP A 38 15.02 9.90 8.68
C ASP A 38 13.76 10.15 9.53
N GLU A 39 12.64 10.46 8.88
CA GLU A 39 11.37 10.71 9.56
C GLU A 39 10.73 9.41 10.11
N TYR A 40 11.22 8.23 9.70
CA TYR A 40 10.64 6.95 10.13
C TYR A 40 10.76 6.72 11.63
N GLN A 41 11.74 7.35 12.30
CA GLN A 41 11.87 7.31 13.75
C GLN A 41 10.63 7.88 14.45
N ILE A 42 9.94 8.85 13.86
CA ILE A 42 8.67 9.41 14.38
C ILE A 42 7.59 8.31 14.37
N VAL A 43 7.51 7.54 13.27
CA VAL A 43 6.59 6.39 13.14
C VAL A 43 6.87 5.35 14.23
N ILE A 44 8.15 4.97 14.38
CA ILE A 44 8.59 3.97 15.39
C ILE A 44 8.24 4.44 16.80
N ASN A 45 8.55 5.68 17.14
CA ASN A 45 8.28 6.24 18.47
C ASN A 45 6.77 6.25 18.77
N TYR A 46 5.95 6.67 17.81
CA TYR A 46 4.50 6.64 17.97
C TYR A 46 3.98 5.23 18.21
N LEU A 47 4.42 4.26 17.38
CA LEU A 47 4.02 2.86 17.51
C LEU A 47 4.43 2.28 18.87
N LYS A 48 5.65 2.55 19.33
CA LYS A 48 6.14 2.10 20.65
C LYS A 48 5.31 2.64 21.82
N GLN A 49 4.82 3.87 21.72
CA GLN A 49 4.01 4.49 22.77
C GLN A 49 2.56 3.99 22.79
N ASN A 50 2.02 3.61 21.62
CA ASN A 50 0.59 3.36 21.46
C ASN A 50 0.23 1.89 21.17
N GLN A 51 1.21 1.04 20.87
CA GLN A 51 0.98 -0.37 20.54
C GLN A 51 2.01 -1.28 21.26
N SER A 52 1.62 -2.54 21.45
CA SER A 52 2.47 -3.53 22.14
C SER A 52 3.54 -4.08 21.19
N PHE A 53 4.79 -4.04 21.65
CA PHE A 53 5.97 -4.62 20.99
C PHE A 53 6.38 -5.99 21.55
N ILE A 54 5.58 -6.56 22.44
CA ILE A 54 5.90 -7.81 23.14
C ILE A 54 5.75 -9.03 22.25
N GLU A 55 4.78 -8.99 21.33
CA GLU A 55 4.50 -10.10 20.44
C GLU A 55 5.57 -10.24 19.35
N SER A 56 6.01 -11.48 19.10
CA SER A 56 6.99 -11.79 18.05
C SER A 56 6.38 -11.63 16.66
N ASN A 57 7.09 -10.98 15.76
CA ASN A 57 6.73 -10.84 14.35
C ASN A 57 5.31 -10.29 14.11
N LYS A 58 4.88 -9.37 14.96
CA LYS A 58 3.59 -8.70 14.83
C LYS A 58 3.72 -7.45 13.97
N ARG A 59 2.84 -7.29 12.99
CA ARG A 59 2.75 -6.05 12.22
C ARG A 59 2.04 -4.97 13.02
N LEU A 60 2.73 -3.85 13.21
CA LEU A 60 2.23 -2.62 13.79
C LEU A 60 2.21 -1.54 12.71
N GLN A 61 1.15 -0.74 12.64
CA GLN A 61 0.96 0.23 11.57
C GLN A 61 0.08 1.39 11.99
N ILE A 62 0.22 2.52 11.29
CA ILE A 62 -0.56 3.75 11.47
C ILE A 62 -1.36 3.99 10.21
N THR A 63 -2.66 4.21 10.31
CA THR A 63 -3.52 4.51 9.17
C THR A 63 -3.29 5.94 8.67
N THR A 64 -3.60 6.22 7.39
CA THR A 64 -3.55 7.58 6.84
C THR A 64 -4.44 8.54 7.65
N LYS A 65 -5.57 8.06 8.14
CA LYS A 65 -6.46 8.83 9.01
C LYS A 65 -5.78 9.24 10.32
N GLU A 66 -5.12 8.29 10.99
CA GLU A 66 -4.35 8.57 12.21
C GLU A 66 -3.22 9.54 11.94
N LEU A 67 -2.42 9.33 10.87
CA LEU A 67 -1.38 10.27 10.45
C LEU A 67 -1.90 11.70 10.29
N ASN A 68 -3.12 11.87 9.77
CA ASN A 68 -3.72 13.18 9.56
C ASN A 68 -4.20 13.84 10.87
N LEU A 69 -4.51 13.07 11.90
CA LEU A 69 -5.02 13.56 13.18
C LEU A 69 -3.90 13.85 14.20
N ILE A 70 -2.80 13.14 14.11
CA ILE A 70 -1.67 13.22 15.06
C ILE A 70 -0.79 14.42 14.74
N ASN A 71 -0.57 15.28 15.75
CA ASN A 71 0.21 16.51 15.56
C ASN A 71 1.63 16.28 15.09
N ASP A 72 2.29 15.23 15.57
CA ASP A 72 3.69 14.90 15.24
C ASP A 72 3.90 14.63 13.75
N PHE A 73 2.85 14.23 13.03
CA PHE A 73 2.92 13.95 11.59
C PHE A 73 2.55 15.13 10.69
N LYS A 74 1.97 16.22 11.20
CA LYS A 74 1.38 17.31 10.39
C LYS A 74 2.31 17.89 9.32
N ASN A 75 3.61 17.96 9.61
CA ASN A 75 4.60 18.55 8.70
C ASN A 75 5.55 17.52 8.10
N THR A 76 5.30 16.24 8.31
CA THR A 76 6.17 15.17 7.83
C THR A 76 5.96 14.86 6.36
N LEU A 77 7.00 14.30 5.73
CA LEU A 77 6.90 13.75 4.40
C LEU A 77 6.01 12.50 4.39
N TRP A 78 5.97 11.74 5.49
CA TRP A 78 5.09 10.58 5.65
C TRP A 78 3.61 10.92 5.47
N LEU A 79 3.13 12.01 6.05
CA LEU A 79 1.73 12.43 5.84
C LEU A 79 1.48 12.82 4.38
N LYS A 80 2.43 13.51 3.74
CA LYS A 80 2.31 13.88 2.32
C LYS A 80 2.32 12.65 1.43
N PHE A 81 3.21 11.70 1.72
CA PHE A 81 3.32 10.43 1.02
C PHE A 81 2.02 9.63 1.13
N ALA A 82 1.49 9.43 2.34
CA ALA A 82 0.25 8.71 2.55
C ALA A 82 -0.94 9.38 1.84
N LYS A 83 -1.08 10.70 1.93
CA LYS A 83 -2.14 11.45 1.24
C LYS A 83 -2.06 11.33 -0.28
N PHE A 84 -0.85 11.36 -0.84
CA PHE A 84 -0.69 11.21 -2.29
C PHE A 84 -1.10 9.79 -2.74
N HIS A 85 -0.60 8.75 -2.06
CA HIS A 85 -0.86 7.36 -2.45
C HIS A 85 -2.28 6.88 -2.11
N THR A 86 -3.05 7.67 -1.36
CA THR A 86 -4.49 7.45 -1.14
C THR A 86 -5.35 8.39 -1.99
N SER A 87 -4.77 9.14 -2.93
CA SER A 87 -5.50 10.08 -3.77
C SER A 87 -6.14 9.41 -4.99
N LYS A 88 -7.16 10.07 -5.54
CA LYS A 88 -7.77 9.70 -6.81
C LYS A 88 -6.76 9.68 -7.96
N ASP A 89 -5.84 10.65 -7.98
CA ASP A 89 -4.85 10.76 -9.05
C ASP A 89 -3.91 9.57 -9.08
N PHE A 90 -3.45 9.12 -7.91
CA PHE A 90 -2.62 7.92 -7.81
C PHE A 90 -3.40 6.66 -8.24
N PHE A 91 -4.66 6.52 -7.82
CA PHE A 91 -5.52 5.43 -8.25
C PHE A 91 -5.69 5.41 -9.77
N LEU A 92 -5.95 6.56 -10.40
CA LEU A 92 -6.10 6.64 -11.86
C LEU A 92 -4.83 6.27 -12.62
N LYS A 93 -3.65 6.54 -12.05
CA LYS A 93 -2.37 6.04 -12.61
C LYS A 93 -2.30 4.52 -12.58
N LEU A 94 -2.68 3.89 -11.48
CA LEU A 94 -2.75 2.42 -11.39
C LEU A 94 -3.75 1.85 -12.41
N VAL A 95 -4.93 2.44 -12.53
CA VAL A 95 -5.92 2.04 -13.55
C VAL A 95 -5.34 2.14 -14.96
N SER A 96 -4.53 3.16 -15.24
CA SER A 96 -3.88 3.30 -16.55
C SER A 96 -2.81 2.24 -16.81
N ILE A 97 -2.05 1.86 -15.79
CA ILE A 97 -1.02 0.82 -15.91
C ILE A 97 -1.64 -0.57 -16.10
N PHE A 98 -2.70 -0.86 -15.35
CA PHE A 98 -3.42 -2.14 -15.36
C PHE A 98 -4.74 -2.05 -16.18
N GLU A 99 -4.75 -1.30 -17.27
CA GLU A 99 -5.98 -1.01 -18.03
C GLU A 99 -6.71 -2.27 -18.50
N ASN A 100 -5.98 -3.27 -18.97
CA ASN A 100 -6.55 -4.53 -19.45
C ASN A 100 -7.20 -5.32 -18.30
N GLU A 101 -6.50 -5.43 -17.17
CA GLU A 101 -6.97 -6.13 -15.98
C GLU A 101 -8.21 -5.44 -15.39
N PHE A 102 -8.17 -4.12 -15.27
CA PHE A 102 -9.32 -3.35 -14.80
C PHE A 102 -10.54 -3.48 -15.72
N SER A 103 -10.34 -3.43 -17.03
CA SER A 103 -11.44 -3.59 -18.00
C SER A 103 -12.05 -4.99 -17.92
N TYR A 104 -11.25 -6.00 -17.65
CA TYR A 104 -11.70 -7.39 -17.55
C TYR A 104 -12.31 -7.74 -16.19
N LEU A 105 -11.65 -7.37 -15.09
CA LEU A 105 -12.06 -7.75 -13.73
C LEU A 105 -13.15 -6.83 -13.17
N TYR A 106 -13.12 -5.56 -13.54
CA TYR A 106 -14.02 -4.52 -13.01
C TYR A 106 -14.68 -3.69 -14.12
N PRO A 107 -15.40 -4.31 -15.08
CA PRO A 107 -15.88 -3.63 -16.29
C PRO A 107 -16.79 -2.42 -16.00
N SER A 108 -17.66 -2.53 -14.99
CA SER A 108 -18.56 -1.43 -14.61
C SER A 108 -17.80 -0.26 -13.99
N LEU A 109 -16.81 -0.54 -13.12
CA LEU A 109 -15.95 0.47 -12.51
C LEU A 109 -15.12 1.17 -13.61
N PHE A 110 -14.50 0.37 -14.48
CA PHE A 110 -13.66 0.88 -15.58
C PHE A 110 -14.47 1.77 -16.53
N LYS A 111 -15.67 1.34 -16.94
CA LYS A 111 -16.58 2.14 -17.76
C LYS A 111 -16.90 3.48 -17.10
N GLY A 112 -17.27 3.46 -15.82
CA GLY A 112 -17.56 4.67 -15.07
C GLY A 112 -16.36 5.63 -14.96
N ILE A 113 -15.12 5.10 -14.84
CA ILE A 113 -13.89 5.90 -14.88
C ILE A 113 -13.72 6.57 -16.25
N LYS A 114 -13.85 5.82 -17.35
CA LYS A 114 -13.67 6.33 -18.72
C LYS A 114 -14.73 7.37 -19.10
N GLU A 115 -15.95 7.19 -18.66
CA GLU A 115 -17.07 8.10 -18.94
C GLU A 115 -17.14 9.29 -17.99
N ASN A 116 -16.21 9.40 -17.05
CA ASN A 116 -16.18 10.43 -16.01
C ASN A 116 -17.47 10.49 -15.16
N GLN A 117 -18.21 9.36 -15.11
CA GLN A 117 -19.49 9.20 -14.41
C GLN A 117 -19.32 8.70 -12.98
N LEU A 118 -18.13 8.27 -12.63
CA LEU A 118 -17.81 7.81 -11.28
C LEU A 118 -17.81 8.99 -10.30
N ARG A 119 -18.92 9.16 -9.61
CA ARG A 119 -18.95 9.85 -8.31
C ARG A 119 -18.24 8.99 -7.27
N THR A 120 -16.97 8.70 -7.52
CA THR A 120 -16.13 8.02 -6.55
C THR A 120 -15.62 9.08 -5.59
N ASP A 121 -16.31 9.25 -4.50
CA ASP A 121 -15.72 9.90 -3.36
C ASP A 121 -14.59 8.99 -2.87
N PHE A 122 -13.35 9.46 -3.02
CA PHE A 122 -12.20 8.79 -2.46
C PHE A 122 -12.20 9.02 -0.96
N VAL A 123 -12.41 7.95 -0.22
CA VAL A 123 -12.41 8.00 1.23
C VAL A 123 -11.12 7.38 1.73
N THR A 124 -10.34 8.18 2.43
CA THR A 124 -9.11 7.73 3.09
C THR A 124 -9.45 7.12 4.44
N LEU A 125 -9.87 5.86 4.41
CA LEU A 125 -10.27 5.07 5.57
C LEU A 125 -9.89 3.60 5.36
N ARG A 126 -9.82 2.82 6.42
CA ARG A 126 -9.86 1.37 6.32
C ARG A 126 -11.25 0.89 5.90
N SER A 127 -11.31 -0.19 5.11
CA SER A 127 -12.58 -0.80 4.72
C SER A 127 -13.44 -1.19 5.92
N SER A 128 -12.82 -1.59 7.05
CA SER A 128 -13.51 -1.91 8.31
C SER A 128 -14.15 -0.70 9.01
N GLU A 129 -13.74 0.52 8.68
CA GLU A 129 -14.29 1.75 9.26
C GLU A 129 -15.49 2.29 8.46
N VAL A 130 -15.76 1.72 7.30
CA VAL A 130 -16.86 2.14 6.45
C VAL A 130 -18.17 1.58 6.97
N LYS A 131 -19.01 2.44 7.52
CA LYS A 131 -20.27 2.06 8.15
C LYS A 131 -21.46 1.92 7.19
N ASP A 132 -21.35 2.44 5.97
CA ASP A 132 -22.48 2.50 5.01
C ASP A 132 -22.02 2.10 3.61
N ASN A 133 -22.48 0.93 3.16
CA ASN A 133 -22.13 0.35 1.86
C ASN A 133 -23.05 0.83 0.70
N LYS A 134 -23.87 1.86 0.90
CA LYS A 134 -24.88 2.27 -0.09
C LYS A 134 -24.35 3.17 -1.18
N ASN A 135 -23.16 3.75 -1.04
CA ASN A 135 -22.56 4.61 -2.04
C ASN A 135 -21.33 3.94 -2.66
N SER A 136 -21.24 3.97 -3.97
CA SER A 136 -20.09 3.48 -4.73
C SER A 136 -18.89 4.41 -4.48
N PHE A 137 -18.07 4.12 -3.49
CA PHE A 137 -16.84 4.85 -3.23
C PHE A 137 -15.65 3.90 -3.16
N ILE A 138 -14.48 4.40 -3.48
CA ILE A 138 -13.22 3.68 -3.34
C ILE A 138 -12.61 4.08 -2.00
N VAL A 139 -12.30 3.08 -1.21
CA VAL A 139 -11.59 3.24 0.06
C VAL A 139 -10.13 2.96 -0.17
N SER A 140 -9.28 3.85 0.29
CA SER A 140 -7.85 3.78 0.12
C SER A 140 -7.14 4.09 1.44
N ASP A 141 -6.10 3.34 1.77
CA ASP A 141 -5.27 3.58 2.94
C ASP A 141 -3.80 3.32 2.61
N CYS A 142 -2.90 4.12 3.19
CA CYS A 142 -1.46 3.96 3.07
C CYS A 142 -0.87 3.97 4.49
N GLN A 143 -0.29 2.85 4.89
CA GLN A 143 0.04 2.59 6.29
C GLN A 143 1.54 2.39 6.47
N PRO A 144 2.29 3.40 6.96
CA PRO A 144 3.62 3.13 7.46
C PRO A 144 3.54 2.18 8.65
N GLY A 145 4.41 1.19 8.67
CA GLY A 145 4.37 0.17 9.70
C GLY A 145 5.68 -0.60 9.83
N ILE A 146 5.81 -1.32 10.92
CA ILE A 146 6.94 -2.21 11.21
C ILE A 146 6.45 -3.57 11.66
N ASN A 147 7.29 -4.57 11.50
CA ASN A 147 7.11 -5.82 12.22
C ASN A 147 7.93 -5.77 13.51
N THR A 148 7.37 -6.28 14.60
CA THR A 148 8.12 -6.45 15.85
C THR A 148 9.24 -7.48 15.66
N PRO A 149 10.29 -7.47 16.51
CA PRO A 149 11.39 -8.43 16.41
C PRO A 149 10.90 -9.87 16.38
N VAL A 150 11.61 -10.69 15.61
CA VAL A 150 11.31 -12.12 15.47
C VAL A 150 12.08 -12.88 16.53
N HIS A 151 11.39 -13.57 17.44
CA HIS A 151 12.01 -14.39 18.47
C HIS A 151 12.31 -15.82 17.97
N ASN A 152 11.48 -16.32 17.05
CA ASN A 152 11.65 -17.60 16.36
C ASN A 152 11.35 -17.43 14.88
N ALA A 153 11.99 -18.21 14.01
CA ALA A 153 11.73 -18.18 12.57
C ALA A 153 10.23 -18.34 12.32
N SER A 154 9.63 -17.31 11.74
CA SER A 154 8.18 -17.25 11.48
C SER A 154 7.87 -16.27 10.35
N SER A 155 6.71 -16.45 9.73
CA SER A 155 6.13 -15.49 8.79
C SER A 155 5.01 -14.72 9.48
N VAL A 156 4.83 -13.45 9.15
CA VAL A 156 3.68 -12.65 9.63
C VAL A 156 2.37 -13.28 9.17
N ARG A 157 2.35 -13.76 7.92
CA ARG A 157 1.26 -14.57 7.35
C ARG A 157 1.85 -15.67 6.50
N GLY A 158 1.23 -16.84 6.51
CA GLY A 158 1.47 -17.87 5.50
C GLY A 158 0.96 -17.44 4.11
N PRO A 159 1.19 -18.25 3.06
CA PRO A 159 0.63 -18.01 1.73
C PRO A 159 -0.89 -17.79 1.80
N HIS A 160 -1.35 -16.67 1.26
CA HIS A 160 -2.78 -16.30 1.27
C HIS A 160 -3.10 -15.44 0.05
N VAL A 161 -4.37 -15.31 -0.24
CA VAL A 161 -4.90 -14.31 -1.17
C VAL A 161 -5.53 -13.21 -0.33
N ASP A 162 -5.31 -11.96 -0.70
CA ASP A 162 -5.93 -10.83 -0.04
C ASP A 162 -7.45 -10.83 -0.23
N ASN A 163 -8.15 -9.96 0.49
CA ASN A 163 -9.60 -9.90 0.44
C ASN A 163 -10.08 -9.67 -1.01
N PRO A 164 -11.01 -10.47 -1.55
CA PRO A 164 -11.51 -10.33 -2.93
C PRO A 164 -12.10 -8.96 -3.29
N VAL A 165 -12.44 -8.14 -2.30
CA VAL A 165 -12.90 -6.76 -2.53
C VAL A 165 -11.76 -5.76 -2.66
N GLU A 166 -10.52 -6.16 -2.39
CA GLU A 166 -9.34 -5.33 -2.61
C GLU A 166 -9.02 -5.27 -4.11
N ILE A 167 -9.02 -4.05 -4.64
CA ILE A 167 -8.75 -3.80 -6.06
C ILE A 167 -7.25 -3.93 -6.33
N PHE A 168 -6.41 -3.45 -5.42
CA PHE A 168 -4.96 -3.62 -5.46
C PHE A 168 -4.37 -3.53 -4.06
N GLY A 169 -3.26 -4.22 -3.85
CA GLY A 169 -2.38 -4.06 -2.70
C GLY A 169 -1.00 -3.60 -3.17
N GLY A 170 -0.33 -2.76 -2.39
CA GLY A 170 1.04 -2.31 -2.67
C GLY A 170 1.90 -2.37 -1.42
N LEU A 171 3.16 -2.77 -1.59
CA LEU A 171 4.17 -2.76 -0.54
C LEU A 171 5.32 -1.87 -0.97
N TYR A 172 5.68 -0.91 -0.15
CA TYR A 172 6.86 -0.09 -0.32
C TYR A 172 7.84 -0.40 0.81
N TYR A 173 9.00 -0.93 0.47
CA TYR A 173 10.01 -1.32 1.44
C TYR A 173 11.04 -0.20 1.62
N LEU A 174 11.24 0.21 2.88
CA LEU A 174 12.42 0.97 3.30
C LEU A 174 13.49 -0.06 3.69
N LYS A 175 14.35 -0.40 2.75
CA LYS A 175 15.45 -1.35 3.00
C LYS A 175 16.74 -0.57 3.17
N ASN A 176 17.42 -0.82 4.28
CA ASN A 176 18.77 -0.31 4.53
C ASN A 176 19.79 -1.36 4.09
N GLU A 177 20.98 -0.95 3.61
CA GLU A 177 22.08 -1.86 3.26
C GLU A 177 22.54 -2.74 4.43
N LYS A 178 22.24 -2.33 5.67
CA LYS A 178 22.52 -3.09 6.89
C LYS A 178 21.52 -4.22 7.14
N ASP A 179 20.37 -4.20 6.48
CA ASP A 179 19.33 -5.22 6.60
C ASP A 179 19.72 -6.45 5.79
N LYS A 180 20.37 -7.41 6.47
CA LYS A 180 20.96 -8.60 5.82
C LYS A 180 20.07 -9.84 5.83
N ALA A 181 18.93 -9.80 6.52
CA ALA A 181 18.05 -10.96 6.63
C ALA A 181 16.59 -10.58 6.90
N GLY A 182 15.68 -11.28 6.24
CA GLY A 182 14.24 -11.18 6.44
C GLY A 182 13.57 -10.06 5.64
N GLY A 183 12.24 -10.06 5.66
CA GLY A 183 11.42 -9.07 4.98
C GLY A 183 11.18 -9.35 3.50
N ASP A 184 11.65 -10.47 2.97
CA ASP A 184 11.41 -10.85 1.58
C ASP A 184 9.91 -11.15 1.36
N LEU A 185 9.41 -10.75 0.19
CA LEU A 185 8.07 -11.10 -0.28
C LEU A 185 8.16 -12.31 -1.19
N GLU A 186 7.44 -13.36 -0.86
CA GLU A 186 7.31 -14.53 -1.72
C GLU A 186 5.97 -14.48 -2.46
N ILE A 187 6.04 -14.62 -3.79
CA ILE A 187 4.87 -14.67 -4.67
C ILE A 187 4.68 -16.10 -5.15
N TYR A 188 3.48 -16.63 -4.93
CA TYR A 188 3.14 -18.01 -5.27
C TYR A 188 2.19 -18.08 -6.45
N SER A 189 2.41 -19.04 -7.36
CA SER A 189 1.43 -19.42 -8.37
C SER A 189 0.35 -20.30 -7.73
N ILE A 190 -0.92 -20.04 -8.08
CA ILE A 190 -2.04 -20.87 -7.65
C ILE A 190 -2.31 -21.91 -8.71
N ASN A 191 -2.07 -23.20 -8.40
CA ASN A 191 -2.37 -24.32 -9.30
C ASN A 191 -3.87 -24.63 -9.44
N ARG A 192 -4.74 -23.90 -8.76
CA ARG A 192 -6.21 -24.03 -8.85
C ARG A 192 -6.81 -22.68 -9.23
N LYS A 193 -7.78 -22.69 -10.16
CA LYS A 193 -8.56 -21.49 -10.43
C LYS A 193 -9.20 -21.02 -9.13
N PRO A 194 -9.06 -19.73 -8.75
CA PRO A 194 -9.79 -19.24 -7.60
C PRO A 194 -11.28 -19.46 -7.83
N TYR A 195 -11.96 -19.97 -6.84
CA TYR A 195 -13.43 -20.01 -6.83
C TYR A 195 -13.88 -18.56 -6.52
N PHE A 196 -14.39 -17.91 -7.54
CA PHE A 196 -15.14 -16.67 -7.38
C PHE A 196 -16.63 -17.00 -7.34
#